data_82f4a908b40c48245f8bd2d8cbe1c293
#
_entry.id   82f4a908b40c48245f8bd2d8cbe1c293
#
_cell.length_a   1.000
_cell.length_b   1.000
_cell.length_c   1.000
_cell.angle_alpha   90.00
_cell.angle_beta   90.00
_cell.angle_gamma   90.00
#
_symmetry.space_group_name_H-M   'P 1'
#
loop_
_entity.id
_entity.type
_entity.pdbx_description
1 polymer ?
#
loop_
_entity_poly.entity_id
_entity_poly.type
_entity_poly.pdbx_seq_one_letter_code
_entity_poly.pdbx_strand_id
1 'polypeptide(L)'
;KLVKQQLDKVQIQAEKSAPLSFVQESFKSSSAGILMFLTLIKRYGIDTVISQSNYPGTSVINKASSIFCFLALKLANRRRYSSDDTWCMDRGMGLFAGLNVLPKTAWYTSYSDRVTTEMNRSFLKQLHQLWMKFGLLEDTANLDFTTIPYWGDDAHLENNWSGKRGKALGSMLAVLAHDPDSGLIDYGSANVLQKDESAVVLEFLDFYREGNKKKDNKLRYIIFDRKFTHSEHLKKLDQDNIKVITIRR
;
A
#
# COMPACT_ATOMS: atom_id res chain seq x y z
N LYS A 1 -2.75 -34.54 11.64
CA LYS A 1 -4.15 -34.10 11.50
C LYS A 1 -4.37 -32.64 11.93
N LEU A 2 -3.85 -32.21 13.08
CA LEU A 2 -3.99 -30.81 13.55
C LEU A 2 -3.28 -29.80 12.64
N VAL A 3 -2.08 -30.10 12.15
CA VAL A 3 -1.32 -29.25 11.23
C VAL A 3 -2.05 -29.08 9.90
N LYS A 4 -2.67 -30.17 9.39
CA LYS A 4 -3.46 -30.09 8.15
C LYS A 4 -4.70 -29.24 8.33
N GLN A 5 -5.42 -29.35 9.44
CA GLN A 5 -6.59 -28.51 9.73
C GLN A 5 -6.25 -27.03 9.94
N GLN A 6 -5.05 -26.71 10.48
CA GLN A 6 -4.59 -25.34 10.61
C GLN A 6 -4.15 -24.74 9.28
N LEU A 7 -3.51 -25.53 8.41
CA LEU A 7 -3.16 -25.12 7.04
C LEU A 7 -4.40 -24.89 6.18
N ASP A 8 -5.41 -25.74 6.30
CA ASP A 8 -6.68 -25.58 5.56
C ASP A 8 -7.46 -24.31 6.01
N LYS A 9 -7.28 -23.87 7.26
CA LYS A 9 -7.86 -22.59 7.75
C LYS A 9 -7.09 -21.34 7.30
N VAL A 10 -5.84 -21.51 6.91
CA VAL A 10 -4.97 -20.46 6.38
C VAL A 10 -5.06 -20.37 4.85
N GLN A 11 -5.77 -21.29 4.19
CA GLN A 11 -6.09 -21.15 2.78
C GLN A 11 -6.93 -19.88 2.58
N ILE A 12 -6.24 -18.85 2.15
CA ILE A 12 -6.86 -17.65 1.59
C ILE A 12 -7.69 -18.15 0.43
N GLN A 13 -9.01 -17.93 0.47
CA GLN A 13 -9.94 -18.42 -0.54
C GLN A 13 -9.51 -17.92 -1.92
N ALA A 14 -8.70 -18.70 -2.57
CA ALA A 14 -8.39 -18.54 -3.97
C ALA A 14 -9.56 -19.17 -4.74
N GLU A 15 -10.57 -18.38 -5.06
CA GLU A 15 -11.61 -18.84 -5.98
C GLU A 15 -10.94 -19.29 -7.29
N LYS A 16 -10.92 -20.61 -7.53
CA LYS A 16 -10.47 -21.26 -8.76
C LYS A 16 -8.97 -21.30 -9.06
N SER A 17 -8.08 -21.27 -8.08
CA SER A 17 -6.72 -21.74 -8.30
C SER A 17 -6.67 -23.28 -8.32
N ALA A 18 -5.70 -23.85 -9.05
CA ALA A 18 -5.43 -25.29 -8.98
C ALA A 18 -5.30 -25.72 -7.51
N PRO A 19 -5.91 -26.83 -7.09
CA PRO A 19 -5.89 -27.25 -5.70
C PRO A 19 -4.44 -27.44 -5.25
N LEU A 20 -4.04 -26.68 -4.22
CA LEU A 20 -2.75 -26.89 -3.56
C LEU A 20 -2.79 -28.23 -2.86
N SER A 21 -2.10 -29.23 -3.41
CA SER A 21 -1.89 -30.49 -2.72
C SER A 21 -0.71 -30.32 -1.76
N PHE A 22 -0.99 -30.21 -0.46
CA PHE A 22 0.05 -30.27 0.55
C PHE A 22 0.47 -31.74 0.75
N VAL A 23 1.57 -32.10 0.13
CA VAL A 23 2.26 -33.35 0.48
C VAL A 23 2.99 -33.10 1.80
N GLN A 24 3.03 -34.11 2.68
CA GLN A 24 3.77 -34.07 3.95
C GLN A 24 5.29 -34.10 3.70
N GLU A 25 5.78 -33.13 2.94
CA GLU A 25 7.21 -33.00 2.67
C GLU A 25 7.75 -31.75 3.39
N SER A 26 8.88 -31.91 4.03
CA SER A 26 9.64 -30.77 4.55
C SER A 26 10.32 -30.05 3.41
N PHE A 27 10.26 -28.73 3.37
CA PHE A 27 11.01 -27.91 2.43
C PHE A 27 11.79 -26.81 3.16
N LYS A 28 12.86 -26.36 2.54
CA LYS A 28 13.64 -25.23 3.02
C LYS A 28 13.14 -23.96 2.37
N SER A 29 13.02 -22.88 3.17
CA SER A 29 12.69 -21.54 2.71
C SER A 29 13.59 -20.53 3.40
N SER A 30 14.11 -19.58 2.65
CA SER A 30 14.86 -18.44 3.18
C SER A 30 13.95 -17.38 3.79
N SER A 31 12.66 -17.46 3.55
CA SER A 31 11.67 -16.43 3.88
C SER A 31 10.48 -16.97 4.66
N ALA A 32 10.62 -18.14 5.31
CA ALA A 32 9.51 -18.79 6.03
C ALA A 32 8.86 -17.88 7.12
N GLY A 33 9.63 -16.94 7.70
CA GLY A 33 9.13 -16.01 8.70
C GLY A 33 7.96 -15.15 8.24
N ILE A 34 7.83 -14.90 6.93
CA ILE A 34 6.70 -14.11 6.42
C ILE A 34 5.34 -14.79 6.63
N LEU A 35 5.31 -16.11 6.79
CA LEU A 35 4.07 -16.86 7.06
C LEU A 35 3.39 -16.42 8.37
N MET A 36 4.15 -15.89 9.31
CA MET A 36 3.59 -15.35 10.57
C MET A 36 2.65 -14.17 10.33
N PHE A 37 2.88 -13.38 9.26
CA PHE A 37 2.01 -12.26 8.91
C PHE A 37 0.61 -12.70 8.43
N LEU A 38 0.44 -13.95 7.97
CA LEU A 38 -0.88 -14.45 7.58
C LEU A 38 -1.88 -14.42 8.75
N THR A 39 -1.42 -14.65 9.96
CA THR A 39 -2.28 -14.57 11.15
C THR A 39 -2.76 -13.13 11.41
N LEU A 40 -1.89 -12.12 11.21
CA LEU A 40 -2.24 -10.71 11.35
C LEU A 40 -3.17 -10.27 10.21
N ILE A 41 -2.86 -10.65 8.97
CA ILE A 41 -3.68 -10.38 7.80
C ILE A 41 -5.11 -10.90 8.02
N LYS A 42 -5.24 -12.12 8.55
CA LYS A 42 -6.53 -12.74 8.87
C LYS A 42 -7.22 -12.05 10.04
N ARG A 43 -6.48 -11.76 11.11
CA ARG A 43 -7.01 -11.10 12.30
C ARG A 43 -7.65 -9.75 11.99
N TYR A 44 -7.00 -8.96 11.16
CA TYR A 44 -7.49 -7.63 10.77
C TYR A 44 -8.42 -7.67 9.54
N GLY A 45 -8.63 -8.81 8.89
CA GLY A 45 -9.48 -8.92 7.70
C GLY A 45 -8.90 -8.27 6.44
N ILE A 46 -7.59 -8.09 6.38
CA ILE A 46 -6.90 -7.51 5.22
C ILE A 46 -7.07 -8.40 3.98
N ASP A 47 -7.11 -9.72 4.14
CA ASP A 47 -7.40 -10.68 3.08
C ASP A 47 -8.78 -10.45 2.45
N THR A 48 -9.77 -10.10 3.26
CA THR A 48 -11.12 -9.77 2.78
C THR A 48 -11.09 -8.49 1.95
N VAL A 49 -10.40 -7.44 2.42
CA VAL A 49 -10.21 -6.20 1.66
C VAL A 49 -9.50 -6.46 0.33
N ILE A 50 -8.46 -7.29 0.33
CA ILE A 50 -7.74 -7.68 -0.90
C ILE A 50 -8.67 -8.41 -1.86
N SER A 51 -9.46 -9.37 -1.38
CA SER A 51 -10.38 -10.15 -2.20
C SER A 51 -11.50 -9.29 -2.81
N GLN A 52 -11.97 -8.29 -2.09
CA GLN A 52 -13.00 -7.35 -2.52
C GLN A 52 -12.47 -6.18 -3.37
N SER A 53 -11.16 -6.00 -3.44
CA SER A 53 -10.54 -4.91 -4.20
C SER A 53 -10.84 -4.99 -5.70
N ASN A 54 -10.64 -3.88 -6.41
CA ASN A 54 -10.79 -3.80 -7.86
C ASN A 54 -9.51 -4.23 -8.62
N TYR A 55 -8.48 -4.71 -7.91
CA TYR A 55 -7.26 -5.15 -8.57
C TYR A 55 -7.50 -6.32 -9.52
N PRO A 56 -6.80 -6.38 -10.67
CA PRO A 56 -7.00 -7.44 -11.63
C PRO A 56 -6.40 -8.76 -11.15
N GLY A 57 -7.00 -9.86 -11.57
CA GLY A 57 -6.39 -11.18 -11.60
C GLY A 57 -5.90 -11.52 -13.01
N THR A 58 -5.35 -12.71 -13.16
CA THR A 58 -5.04 -13.33 -14.45
C THR A 58 -5.77 -14.67 -14.56
N SER A 59 -5.72 -15.30 -15.74
CA SER A 59 -6.25 -16.66 -15.93
C SER A 59 -5.52 -17.73 -15.09
N VAL A 60 -4.28 -17.42 -14.66
CA VAL A 60 -3.42 -18.36 -13.92
C VAL A 60 -3.32 -17.98 -12.43
N ILE A 61 -3.23 -16.68 -12.14
CA ILE A 61 -3.07 -16.18 -10.78
C ILE A 61 -4.28 -15.28 -10.47
N ASN A 62 -5.06 -15.68 -9.48
CA ASN A 62 -6.21 -14.91 -9.07
C ASN A 62 -5.82 -13.57 -8.43
N LYS A 63 -6.80 -12.70 -8.23
CA LYS A 63 -6.65 -11.36 -7.66
C LYS A 63 -5.92 -11.36 -6.31
N ALA A 64 -6.36 -12.17 -5.38
CA ALA A 64 -5.79 -12.22 -4.03
C ALA A 64 -4.33 -12.67 -4.08
N SER A 65 -4.04 -13.78 -4.73
CA SER A 65 -2.68 -14.28 -4.91
C SER A 65 -1.78 -13.26 -5.61
N SER A 66 -2.32 -12.49 -6.57
CA SER A 66 -1.56 -11.43 -7.24
C SER A 66 -1.07 -10.37 -6.25
N ILE A 67 -1.92 -9.89 -5.37
CA ILE A 67 -1.53 -8.89 -4.34
C ILE A 67 -0.58 -9.53 -3.30
N PHE A 68 -0.85 -10.79 -2.90
CA PHE A 68 0.04 -11.49 -1.97
C PHE A 68 1.43 -11.76 -2.55
N CYS A 69 1.58 -11.89 -3.87
CA CYS A 69 2.90 -11.93 -4.51
C CYS A 69 3.72 -10.66 -4.24
N PHE A 70 3.10 -9.47 -4.38
CA PHE A 70 3.79 -8.21 -4.05
C PHE A 70 4.09 -8.11 -2.56
N LEU A 71 3.15 -8.48 -1.70
CA LEU A 71 3.36 -8.48 -0.24
C LEU A 71 4.49 -9.44 0.16
N ALA A 72 4.55 -10.65 -0.40
CA ALA A 72 5.62 -11.60 -0.14
C ALA A 72 7.00 -10.99 -0.40
N LEU A 73 7.17 -10.31 -1.54
CA LEU A 73 8.44 -9.65 -1.88
C LEU A 73 8.78 -8.53 -0.89
N LYS A 74 7.81 -7.71 -0.51
CA LYS A 74 8.02 -6.60 0.44
C LYS A 74 8.35 -7.10 1.83
N LEU A 75 7.61 -8.06 2.35
CA LEU A 75 7.85 -8.66 3.66
C LEU A 75 9.18 -9.44 3.73
N ALA A 76 9.58 -10.07 2.62
CA ALA A 76 10.89 -10.71 2.51
C ALA A 76 12.04 -9.71 2.20
N ASN A 77 11.78 -8.40 2.25
CA ASN A 77 12.74 -7.33 1.96
C ASN A 77 13.40 -7.43 0.57
N ARG A 78 12.67 -7.93 -0.43
CA ARG A 78 13.14 -7.97 -1.82
C ARG A 78 12.92 -6.62 -2.48
N ARG A 79 14.01 -5.86 -2.65
CA ARG A 79 13.95 -4.47 -3.13
C ARG A 79 13.84 -4.36 -4.64
N ARG A 80 14.27 -5.38 -5.38
CA ARG A 80 14.29 -5.39 -6.85
C ARG A 80 13.70 -6.68 -7.38
N TYR A 81 12.97 -6.58 -8.48
CA TYR A 81 12.43 -7.75 -9.18
C TYR A 81 13.48 -8.45 -10.04
N SER A 82 14.52 -7.73 -10.49
CA SER A 82 15.52 -8.18 -11.46
C SER A 82 16.39 -9.37 -11.03
N SER A 83 16.32 -9.78 -9.75
CA SER A 83 17.05 -10.95 -9.23
C SER A 83 16.06 -12.07 -8.92
N ASP A 84 15.14 -12.36 -9.83
CA ASP A 84 14.03 -13.28 -9.60
C ASP A 84 14.49 -14.74 -9.42
N ASP A 85 15.61 -15.13 -10.00
CA ASP A 85 16.27 -16.41 -9.78
C ASP A 85 16.61 -16.70 -8.29
N THR A 86 16.80 -15.65 -7.50
CA THR A 86 17.13 -15.77 -6.06
C THR A 86 15.92 -15.98 -5.16
N TRP A 87 14.71 -15.71 -5.62
CA TRP A 87 13.53 -15.71 -4.75
C TRP A 87 12.27 -16.34 -5.38
N CYS A 88 12.13 -16.41 -6.71
CA CYS A 88 10.89 -16.89 -7.31
C CYS A 88 10.57 -18.33 -6.95
N MET A 89 11.59 -19.17 -6.75
CA MET A 89 11.45 -20.58 -6.39
C MET A 89 11.36 -20.85 -4.89
N ASP A 90 11.37 -19.80 -4.05
CA ASP A 90 11.21 -19.97 -2.59
C ASP A 90 9.77 -20.41 -2.26
N ARG A 91 9.65 -21.65 -1.79
CA ARG A 91 8.35 -22.26 -1.48
C ARG A 91 7.61 -21.57 -0.33
N GLY A 92 8.33 -20.96 0.63
CA GLY A 92 7.71 -20.22 1.72
C GLY A 92 7.01 -18.95 1.22
N MET A 93 7.66 -18.26 0.27
CA MET A 93 7.04 -17.10 -0.39
C MET A 93 5.87 -17.52 -1.28
N GLY A 94 6.01 -18.61 -2.02
CA GLY A 94 4.91 -19.19 -2.81
C GLY A 94 3.71 -19.52 -1.93
N LEU A 95 3.93 -20.25 -0.84
CA LEU A 95 2.88 -20.63 0.11
C LEU A 95 2.18 -19.40 0.72
N PHE A 96 2.94 -18.35 1.09
CA PHE A 96 2.38 -17.09 1.56
C PHE A 96 1.42 -16.47 0.54
N ALA A 97 1.76 -16.55 -0.75
CA ALA A 97 0.93 -16.00 -1.83
C ALA A 97 -0.19 -16.96 -2.29
N GLY A 98 -0.33 -18.14 -1.69
CA GLY A 98 -1.26 -19.17 -2.13
C GLY A 98 -0.87 -19.83 -3.45
N LEU A 99 0.43 -19.88 -3.73
CA LEU A 99 1.03 -20.47 -4.94
C LEU A 99 2.13 -21.47 -4.57
N ASN A 100 2.52 -22.33 -5.52
CA ASN A 100 3.68 -23.20 -5.33
C ASN A 100 5.00 -22.40 -5.36
N VAL A 101 5.09 -21.43 -6.26
CA VAL A 101 6.24 -20.53 -6.47
C VAL A 101 5.73 -19.14 -6.87
N LEU A 102 6.58 -18.14 -6.72
CA LEU A 102 6.22 -16.78 -7.17
C LEU A 102 6.45 -16.60 -8.68
N PRO A 103 5.69 -15.73 -9.34
CA PRO A 103 5.95 -15.36 -10.72
C PRO A 103 7.29 -14.63 -10.87
N LYS A 104 7.84 -14.64 -12.09
CA LYS A 104 9.09 -13.95 -12.44
C LYS A 104 8.87 -12.46 -12.70
N THR A 105 9.97 -11.70 -12.80
CA THR A 105 10.03 -10.25 -13.03
C THR A 105 9.04 -9.73 -14.07
N ALA A 106 8.99 -10.36 -15.24
CA ALA A 106 8.12 -9.93 -16.33
C ALA A 106 6.63 -9.87 -15.94
N TRP A 107 6.18 -10.79 -15.08
CA TRP A 107 4.81 -10.79 -14.59
C TRP A 107 4.53 -9.55 -13.70
N TYR A 108 5.45 -9.20 -12.80
CA TYR A 108 5.28 -8.03 -11.91
C TYR A 108 5.20 -6.73 -12.72
N THR A 109 6.08 -6.57 -13.72
CA THR A 109 6.07 -5.41 -14.61
C THR A 109 4.73 -5.31 -15.36
N SER A 110 4.35 -6.37 -16.06
CA SER A 110 3.10 -6.43 -16.82
C SER A 110 1.84 -6.32 -15.93
N TYR A 111 1.90 -6.75 -14.67
CA TYR A 111 0.81 -6.56 -13.73
C TYR A 111 0.66 -5.10 -13.33
N SER A 112 1.78 -4.42 -13.05
CA SER A 112 1.78 -3.01 -12.64
C SER A 112 1.15 -2.10 -13.69
N ASP A 113 1.33 -2.39 -14.97
CA ASP A 113 0.74 -1.63 -16.08
C ASP A 113 -0.81 -1.68 -16.12
N ARG A 114 -1.41 -2.66 -15.44
CA ARG A 114 -2.86 -2.83 -15.36
C ARG A 114 -3.50 -2.21 -14.12
N VAL A 115 -2.67 -1.70 -13.20
CA VAL A 115 -3.13 -1.09 -11.94
C VAL A 115 -3.32 0.41 -12.17
N THR A 116 -4.55 0.89 -11.93
CA THR A 116 -4.87 2.32 -12.06
C THR A 116 -4.83 3.06 -10.72
N THR A 117 -4.77 4.38 -10.78
CA THR A 117 -4.84 5.25 -9.61
C THR A 117 -6.14 5.05 -8.84
N GLU A 118 -7.27 4.85 -9.55
CA GLU A 118 -8.58 4.62 -8.94
C GLU A 118 -8.62 3.29 -8.18
N MET A 119 -7.99 2.23 -8.69
CA MET A 119 -7.87 0.95 -7.99
C MET A 119 -7.10 1.14 -6.68
N ASN A 120 -5.98 1.86 -6.71
CA ASN A 120 -5.19 2.17 -5.53
C ASN A 120 -5.98 3.01 -4.53
N ARG A 121 -6.64 4.08 -4.97
CA ARG A 121 -7.46 4.94 -4.12
C ARG A 121 -8.62 4.16 -3.48
N SER A 122 -9.31 3.34 -4.26
CA SER A 122 -10.41 2.49 -3.76
C SER A 122 -9.92 1.48 -2.70
N PHE A 123 -8.77 0.88 -2.92
CA PHE A 123 -8.17 -0.06 -1.97
C PHE A 123 -7.75 0.64 -0.68
N LEU A 124 -7.08 1.80 -0.77
CA LEU A 124 -6.71 2.60 0.40
C LEU A 124 -7.94 3.04 1.21
N LYS A 125 -9.06 3.41 0.56
CA LYS A 125 -10.32 3.70 1.27
C LYS A 125 -10.85 2.52 2.07
N GLN A 126 -10.77 1.32 1.53
CA GLN A 126 -11.19 0.11 2.25
C GLN A 126 -10.25 -0.18 3.43
N LEU A 127 -8.95 0.03 3.27
CA LEU A 127 -7.98 -0.07 4.38
C LEU A 127 -8.25 1.00 5.44
N HIS A 128 -8.48 2.26 5.05
CA HIS A 128 -8.86 3.33 5.97
C HIS A 128 -10.07 2.94 6.83
N GLN A 129 -11.14 2.42 6.21
CA GLN A 129 -12.31 1.94 6.95
C GLN A 129 -11.97 0.82 7.93
N LEU A 130 -11.04 -0.05 7.56
CA LEU A 130 -10.55 -1.13 8.39
C LEU A 130 -9.78 -0.59 9.60
N TRP A 131 -8.86 0.34 9.37
CA TRP A 131 -8.06 0.99 10.41
C TRP A 131 -8.95 1.75 11.40
N MET A 132 -9.95 2.49 10.91
CA MET A 132 -10.95 3.16 11.73
C MET A 132 -11.76 2.19 12.58
N LYS A 133 -12.18 1.06 11.98
CA LYS A 133 -12.94 0.01 12.67
C LYS A 133 -12.17 -0.59 13.85
N PHE A 134 -10.87 -0.76 13.71
CA PHE A 134 -10.01 -1.31 14.75
C PHE A 134 -9.43 -0.26 15.71
N GLY A 135 -9.76 1.02 15.52
CA GLY A 135 -9.24 2.10 16.35
C GLY A 135 -7.73 2.30 16.22
N LEU A 136 -7.19 2.06 15.01
CA LEU A 136 -5.77 2.17 14.71
C LEU A 136 -5.36 3.54 14.17
N LEU A 137 -6.33 4.41 13.88
CA LEU A 137 -6.10 5.80 13.50
C LEU A 137 -6.60 6.69 14.63
N GLU A 138 -5.76 7.62 15.01
CA GLU A 138 -6.07 8.64 16.01
C GLU A 138 -6.58 9.93 15.34
N ASP A 139 -6.47 11.06 16.01
CA ASP A 139 -7.03 12.34 15.54
C ASP A 139 -6.03 13.21 14.76
N THR A 140 -4.87 12.68 14.47
CA THR A 140 -3.75 13.42 13.85
C THR A 140 -3.27 12.71 12.58
N ALA A 141 -3.09 13.47 11.51
CA ALA A 141 -2.46 12.98 10.29
C ALA A 141 -1.24 13.82 9.91
N ASN A 142 -0.16 13.15 9.58
CA ASN A 142 1.09 13.72 9.10
C ASN A 142 1.15 13.56 7.58
N LEU A 143 1.20 14.67 6.83
CA LEU A 143 1.36 14.65 5.38
C LEU A 143 2.79 15.04 5.01
N ASP A 144 3.45 14.20 4.23
CA ASP A 144 4.80 14.47 3.76
C ASP A 144 4.97 14.08 2.29
N PHE A 145 5.80 14.86 1.59
CA PHE A 145 6.19 14.57 0.23
C PHE A 145 7.46 13.73 0.20
N THR A 146 7.44 12.75 -0.68
CA THR A 146 8.64 11.97 -1.00
C THR A 146 8.88 11.95 -2.49
N THR A 147 10.14 12.08 -2.88
CA THR A 147 10.56 12.03 -4.28
C THR A 147 11.02 10.63 -4.63
N ILE A 148 10.40 10.04 -5.66
CA ILE A 148 10.78 8.73 -6.21
C ILE A 148 11.58 8.95 -7.48
N PRO A 149 12.93 8.86 -7.45
CA PRO A 149 13.77 9.08 -8.62
C PRO A 149 13.49 8.06 -9.72
N TYR A 150 13.45 8.52 -10.94
CA TYR A 150 13.37 7.70 -12.13
C TYR A 150 14.69 7.76 -12.91
N TRP A 151 15.14 6.62 -13.43
CA TRP A 151 16.42 6.49 -14.10
C TRP A 151 16.30 6.12 -15.58
N GLY A 152 15.06 6.05 -16.08
CA GLY A 152 14.78 5.85 -17.50
C GLY A 152 14.68 7.18 -18.25
N ASP A 153 14.47 7.06 -19.55
CA ASP A 153 14.23 8.20 -20.44
C ASP A 153 12.73 8.48 -20.47
N ASP A 154 12.24 9.33 -19.57
CA ASP A 154 10.87 9.80 -19.57
C ASP A 154 10.84 11.33 -19.54
N ALA A 155 10.52 11.94 -20.69
CA ALA A 155 10.45 13.39 -20.87
C ALA A 155 9.23 14.02 -20.16
N HIS A 156 8.30 13.22 -19.63
CA HIS A 156 7.08 13.72 -18.97
C HIS A 156 7.22 13.89 -17.47
N LEU A 157 8.33 13.41 -16.87
CA LEU A 157 8.57 13.55 -15.46
C LEU A 157 9.10 14.94 -15.09
N GLU A 158 8.49 15.53 -14.05
CA GLU A 158 8.98 16.78 -13.49
C GLU A 158 10.31 16.60 -12.74
N ASN A 159 11.13 17.65 -12.71
CA ASN A 159 12.35 17.67 -11.90
C ASN A 159 12.03 18.05 -10.48
N ASN A 160 12.03 17.08 -9.57
CA ASN A 160 11.80 17.29 -8.15
C ASN A 160 13.08 17.19 -7.34
N TRP A 161 13.15 17.98 -6.27
CA TRP A 161 14.29 17.94 -5.36
C TRP A 161 14.34 16.62 -4.60
N SER A 162 15.46 15.92 -4.71
CA SER A 162 15.72 14.71 -3.93
C SER A 162 16.70 15.03 -2.80
N GLY A 163 16.20 15.16 -1.58
CA GLY A 163 17.04 15.46 -0.40
C GLY A 163 18.14 14.44 -0.18
N LYS A 164 17.87 13.16 -0.41
CA LYS A 164 18.86 12.08 -0.33
C LYS A 164 19.98 12.18 -1.36
N ARG A 165 19.74 12.86 -2.49
CA ARG A 165 20.69 13.04 -3.59
C ARG A 165 21.28 14.44 -3.64
N GLY A 166 20.74 15.40 -2.91
CA GLY A 166 21.18 16.78 -2.90
C GLY A 166 21.02 17.51 -4.24
N LYS A 167 20.12 17.05 -5.11
CA LYS A 167 19.87 17.64 -6.43
C LYS A 167 18.43 17.42 -6.94
N ALA A 168 18.01 18.26 -7.86
CA ALA A 168 16.79 18.04 -8.64
C ALA A 168 17.05 17.03 -9.77
N LEU A 169 16.10 16.13 -9.98
CA LEU A 169 16.16 15.10 -11.04
C LEU A 169 14.77 14.67 -11.45
N GLY A 170 14.64 14.11 -12.64
CA GLY A 170 13.40 13.53 -13.17
C GLY A 170 12.87 12.48 -12.19
N SER A 171 11.65 12.69 -11.70
CA SER A 171 11.13 11.87 -10.61
C SER A 171 9.62 12.04 -10.44
N MET A 172 8.98 11.03 -9.90
CA MET A 172 7.62 11.15 -9.42
C MET A 172 7.60 11.76 -8.01
N LEU A 173 6.74 12.74 -7.81
CA LEU A 173 6.44 13.26 -6.50
C LEU A 173 5.27 12.46 -5.91
N ALA A 174 5.51 11.84 -4.77
CA ALA A 174 4.51 11.14 -4.01
C ALA A 174 4.23 11.88 -2.70
N VAL A 175 2.97 11.82 -2.26
CA VAL A 175 2.56 12.25 -0.92
C VAL A 175 2.09 11.04 -0.14
N LEU A 176 2.41 11.03 1.14
CA LEU A 176 1.92 10.04 2.10
C LEU A 176 1.26 10.77 3.26
N ALA A 177 0.14 10.24 3.74
CA ALA A 177 -0.40 10.61 5.04
C ALA A 177 -0.27 9.42 5.98
N HIS A 178 0.28 9.65 7.15
CA HIS A 178 0.40 8.63 8.17
C HIS A 178 -0.08 9.15 9.53
N ASP A 179 -0.60 8.24 10.30
CA ASP A 179 -0.92 8.48 11.70
C ASP A 179 0.38 8.44 12.52
N PRO A 180 0.73 9.51 13.28
CA PRO A 180 2.01 9.57 13.99
C PRO A 180 2.09 8.60 15.17
N ASP A 181 0.97 8.20 15.77
CA ASP A 181 0.94 7.34 16.94
C ASP A 181 1.05 5.87 16.56
N SER A 182 0.29 5.42 15.59
CA SER A 182 0.36 4.04 15.10
C SER A 182 1.44 3.81 14.05
N GLY A 183 1.90 4.86 13.36
CA GLY A 183 2.80 4.78 12.23
C GLY A 183 2.16 4.20 10.95
N LEU A 184 0.84 4.00 10.94
CA LEU A 184 0.13 3.48 9.78
C LEU A 184 0.04 4.52 8.68
N ILE A 185 0.34 4.09 7.45
CA ILE A 185 0.09 4.90 6.26
C ILE A 185 -1.38 4.73 5.88
N ASP A 186 -2.11 5.83 5.92
CA ASP A 186 -3.53 5.87 5.66
C ASP A 186 -3.86 6.26 4.21
N TYR A 187 -3.09 7.19 3.66
CA TYR A 187 -3.27 7.71 2.31
C TYR A 187 -1.95 7.79 1.57
N GLY A 188 -2.00 7.67 0.25
CA GLY A 188 -0.86 7.91 -0.62
C GLY A 188 -1.27 8.17 -2.06
N SER A 189 -0.56 9.07 -2.70
CA SER A 189 -0.67 9.36 -4.13
C SER A 189 0.72 9.58 -4.71
N ALA A 190 0.99 8.97 -5.88
CA ALA A 190 2.26 9.11 -6.57
C ALA A 190 2.16 9.93 -7.86
N ASN A 191 1.02 10.57 -8.11
CA ASN A 191 0.77 11.36 -9.32
C ASN A 191 0.65 12.86 -9.03
N VAL A 192 1.37 13.36 -8.04
CA VAL A 192 1.32 14.77 -7.66
C VAL A 192 2.20 15.57 -8.62
N LEU A 193 1.62 16.54 -9.30
CA LEU A 193 2.36 17.54 -10.06
C LEU A 193 2.71 18.72 -9.16
N GLN A 194 3.83 19.40 -9.43
CA GLN A 194 4.29 20.55 -8.63
C GLN A 194 3.22 21.65 -8.52
N LYS A 195 2.48 21.88 -9.60
CA LYS A 195 1.37 22.86 -9.62
C LYS A 195 0.21 22.50 -8.68
N ASP A 196 0.04 21.21 -8.36
CA ASP A 196 -1.08 20.66 -7.59
C ASP A 196 -0.67 20.34 -6.14
N GLU A 197 0.59 20.57 -5.76
CA GLU A 197 1.11 20.25 -4.42
C GLU A 197 0.21 20.81 -3.28
N SER A 198 -0.29 22.03 -3.43
CA SER A 198 -1.13 22.64 -2.39
C SER A 198 -2.53 22.03 -2.31
N ALA A 199 -3.04 21.43 -3.38
CA ALA A 199 -4.37 20.83 -3.43
C ALA A 199 -4.42 19.47 -2.71
N VAL A 200 -3.28 18.82 -2.51
CA VAL A 200 -3.18 17.47 -1.91
C VAL A 200 -3.82 17.39 -0.52
N VAL A 201 -3.74 18.48 0.27
CA VAL A 201 -4.41 18.50 1.58
C VAL A 201 -5.91 18.33 1.45
N LEU A 202 -6.51 19.00 0.45
CA LEU A 202 -7.96 18.88 0.20
C LEU A 202 -8.31 17.49 -0.36
N GLU A 203 -7.48 16.93 -1.22
CA GLU A 203 -7.66 15.57 -1.72
C GLU A 203 -7.61 14.53 -0.59
N PHE A 204 -6.69 14.72 0.35
CA PHE A 204 -6.61 13.88 1.55
C PHE A 204 -7.87 14.02 2.41
N LEU A 205 -8.37 15.24 2.62
CA LEU A 205 -9.61 15.45 3.38
C LEU A 205 -10.82 14.80 2.72
N ASP A 206 -10.93 14.91 1.42
CA ASP A 206 -12.01 14.29 0.68
C ASP A 206 -11.91 12.75 0.76
N PHE A 207 -10.69 12.20 0.63
CA PHE A 207 -10.43 10.78 0.86
C PHE A 207 -10.83 10.34 2.27
N TYR A 208 -10.40 11.08 3.29
CA TYR A 208 -10.68 10.77 4.70
C TYR A 208 -12.20 10.77 4.98
N ARG A 209 -12.93 11.77 4.46
CA ARG A 209 -14.38 11.88 4.60
C ARG A 209 -15.13 10.79 3.87
N GLU A 210 -14.73 10.48 2.64
CA GLU A 210 -15.34 9.42 1.84
C GLU A 210 -15.11 8.02 2.47
N GLY A 211 -13.97 7.82 3.12
CA GLY A 211 -13.66 6.60 3.87
C GLY A 211 -14.50 6.49 5.15
N ASN A 212 -14.90 7.61 5.72
CA ASN A 212 -15.56 7.69 7.02
C ASN A 212 -17.10 7.76 6.85
N LYS A 213 -17.75 6.60 6.73
CA LYS A 213 -19.22 6.51 6.55
C LYS A 213 -20.05 6.98 7.77
N LYS A 214 -19.40 7.15 8.93
CA LYS A 214 -20.03 7.64 10.16
C LYS A 214 -19.59 9.08 10.40
N LYS A 215 -20.53 9.91 10.87
CA LYS A 215 -20.36 11.36 11.13
C LYS A 215 -19.28 11.74 12.15
N ASP A 216 -18.62 10.76 12.76
CA ASP A 216 -17.56 11.01 13.74
C ASP A 216 -16.22 11.21 13.00
N ASN A 217 -16.03 12.39 12.44
CA ASN A 217 -14.74 12.81 11.94
C ASN A 217 -13.79 12.95 13.13
N LYS A 218 -12.91 11.95 13.34
CA LYS A 218 -11.93 11.99 14.42
C LYS A 218 -10.77 12.95 14.11
N LEU A 219 -10.50 13.24 12.83
CA LEU A 219 -9.36 14.05 12.43
C LEU A 219 -9.50 15.48 12.97
N ARG A 220 -8.58 15.87 13.84
CA ARG A 220 -8.50 17.19 14.47
C ARG A 220 -7.25 17.97 14.07
N TYR A 221 -6.18 17.26 13.76
CA TYR A 221 -4.89 17.87 13.49
C TYR A 221 -4.32 17.34 12.19
N ILE A 222 -3.79 18.24 11.37
CA ILE A 222 -2.99 17.91 10.21
C ILE A 222 -1.63 18.59 10.37
N ILE A 223 -0.57 17.78 10.26
CA ILE A 223 0.81 18.25 10.33
C ILE A 223 1.39 18.14 8.92
N PHE A 224 1.95 19.23 8.41
CA PHE A 224 2.57 19.22 7.09
C PHE A 224 3.63 20.30 6.91
N ASP A 225 4.50 20.13 5.92
CA ASP A 225 5.48 21.14 5.53
C ASP A 225 4.79 22.32 4.82
N ARG A 226 5.46 23.45 4.78
CA ARG A 226 5.01 24.74 4.21
C ARG A 226 4.50 24.67 2.76
N LYS A 227 4.86 23.66 1.99
CA LYS A 227 4.40 23.46 0.61
C LYS A 227 2.87 23.44 0.47
N PHE A 228 2.18 23.08 1.53
CA PHE A 228 0.71 23.01 1.59
C PHE A 228 0.04 24.31 2.06
N THR A 229 0.79 25.34 2.41
CA THR A 229 0.27 26.57 3.06
C THR A 229 -0.34 27.55 2.05
N HIS A 230 -1.45 27.18 1.44
CA HIS A 230 -2.26 28.13 0.66
C HIS A 230 -3.40 28.68 1.54
N SER A 231 -3.60 30.01 1.51
CA SER A 231 -4.53 30.68 2.43
C SER A 231 -5.98 30.21 2.33
N GLU A 232 -6.44 29.88 1.14
CA GLU A 232 -7.79 29.35 0.91
C GLU A 232 -7.97 27.93 1.47
N HIS A 233 -6.93 27.10 1.34
CA HIS A 233 -6.94 25.74 1.90
C HIS A 233 -6.95 25.79 3.43
N LEU A 234 -6.15 26.67 4.03
CA LEU A 234 -6.13 26.86 5.48
C LEU A 234 -7.50 27.35 6.01
N LYS A 235 -8.17 28.28 5.30
CA LYS A 235 -9.53 28.70 5.64
C LYS A 235 -10.53 27.55 5.61
N LYS A 236 -10.43 26.66 4.61
CA LYS A 236 -11.31 25.49 4.50
C LYS A 236 -11.08 24.51 5.66
N LEU A 237 -9.83 24.29 6.04
CA LEU A 237 -9.48 23.48 7.20
C LEU A 237 -10.06 24.05 8.50
N ASP A 238 -9.95 25.35 8.69
CA ASP A 238 -10.49 26.05 9.86
C ASP A 238 -12.04 25.96 9.91
N GLN A 239 -12.72 26.10 8.77
CA GLN A 239 -14.18 25.90 8.67
C GLN A 239 -14.59 24.47 9.06
N ASP A 240 -13.75 23.49 8.78
CA ASP A 240 -13.94 22.08 9.14
C ASP A 240 -13.50 21.76 10.59
N ASN A 241 -13.07 22.80 11.34
CA ASN A 241 -12.51 22.69 12.69
C ASN A 241 -11.27 21.76 12.78
N ILE A 242 -10.48 21.71 11.70
CA ILE A 242 -9.22 20.98 11.63
C ILE A 242 -8.08 21.95 11.85
N LYS A 243 -7.29 21.70 12.89
CA LYS A 243 -6.14 22.52 13.23
C LYS A 243 -4.91 22.09 12.45
N VAL A 244 -4.13 23.06 12.05
CA VAL A 244 -2.95 22.88 11.22
C VAL A 244 -1.69 23.17 12.02
N ILE A 245 -0.73 22.27 11.94
CA ILE A 245 0.62 22.45 12.45
C ILE A 245 1.57 22.47 11.27
N THR A 246 2.26 23.56 11.05
CA THR A 246 3.21 23.69 9.95
C THR A 246 4.36 24.64 10.33
N ILE A 247 5.48 24.51 9.64
CA ILE A 247 6.64 25.38 9.83
C ILE A 247 6.35 26.70 9.08
N ARG A 248 6.25 27.79 9.83
CA ARG A 248 6.18 29.13 9.26
C ARG A 248 7.60 29.67 9.07
N ARG A 249 7.93 30.15 7.89
CA ARG A 249 9.11 31.01 7.66
C ARG A 249 8.81 32.46 7.92
#